data_078c6c5b6a68a8560c66d026685f1a28
#
_entry.id   078c6c5b6a68a8560c66d026685f1a28
#
_cell.length_a   1.000
_cell.length_b   1.000
_cell.length_c   1.000
_cell.angle_alpha   90.00
_cell.angle_beta   90.00
_cell.angle_gamma   90.00
#
_symmetry.space_group_name_H-M   'P 1'
#
loop_
_entity.id
_entity.type
_entity.pdbx_description
1 polymer ?
#
loop_
_entity_poly.entity_id
_entity_poly.type
_entity_poly.pdbx_seq_one_letter_code
_entity_poly.pdbx_strand_id
1 'polypeptide(L)'
;MAPEVTNAKPHGLVVDFWALGVIIYELMNGKRPYNGIHRKEYKDNLASNEVQIKKGEQPKGWSNDSADIVNKLLTRKEDKRLGAKGIEEIKKHNWFKNFDWIGVKNIKINAPFIPVKTEYFFDESYLESFSISTKLKEDITLQAQNLRNPNVQKLFRNFYFDKDKEEELRNKINTASTAINGSSKKGYI
;
A
#
# COMPACT_ATOMS: atom_id res chain seq x y z
N MET A 1 -7.04 -8.63 4.08
CA MET A 1 -6.19 -9.45 3.19
C MET A 1 -6.99 -9.79 1.94
N ALA A 2 -6.33 -9.79 0.77
CA ALA A 2 -6.96 -10.20 -0.49
C ALA A 2 -7.24 -11.72 -0.52
N PRO A 3 -8.20 -12.19 -1.36
CA PRO A 3 -8.58 -13.62 -1.43
C PRO A 3 -7.41 -14.55 -1.72
N GLU A 4 -6.53 -14.17 -2.65
CA GLU A 4 -5.33 -14.93 -3.02
C GLU A 4 -4.36 -15.08 -1.84
N VAL A 5 -4.15 -14.01 -1.07
CA VAL A 5 -3.30 -14.04 0.14
C VAL A 5 -3.92 -14.93 1.22
N THR A 6 -5.25 -14.82 1.41
CA THR A 6 -5.99 -15.62 2.39
C THR A 6 -5.94 -17.11 2.05
N ASN A 7 -5.86 -17.44 0.76
CA ASN A 7 -5.77 -18.80 0.25
C ASN A 7 -4.34 -19.29 0.05
N ALA A 8 -3.34 -18.53 0.52
CA ALA A 8 -1.91 -18.85 0.38
C ALA A 8 -1.46 -19.11 -1.07
N LYS A 9 -2.07 -18.40 -2.03
CA LYS A 9 -1.66 -18.43 -3.43
C LYS A 9 -0.52 -17.46 -3.70
N PRO A 10 0.33 -17.71 -4.72
CA PRO A 10 1.23 -16.70 -5.23
C PRO A 10 0.45 -15.43 -5.60
N HIS A 11 1.00 -14.26 -5.33
CA HIS A 11 0.32 -12.99 -5.56
C HIS A 11 1.32 -11.89 -5.97
N GLY A 12 0.82 -10.89 -6.67
CA GLY A 12 1.56 -9.73 -7.12
C GLY A 12 1.05 -8.42 -6.50
N LEU A 13 1.41 -7.29 -7.10
CA LEU A 13 1.06 -5.94 -6.64
C LEU A 13 -0.46 -5.68 -6.56
N VAL A 14 -1.27 -6.48 -7.22
CA VAL A 14 -2.74 -6.31 -7.30
C VAL A 14 -3.41 -6.48 -5.92
N VAL A 15 -2.74 -7.10 -4.96
CA VAL A 15 -3.20 -7.20 -3.56
C VAL A 15 -3.30 -5.83 -2.87
N ASP A 16 -2.44 -4.88 -3.25
CA ASP A 16 -2.46 -3.53 -2.70
C ASP A 16 -3.69 -2.76 -3.18
N PHE A 17 -4.14 -3.02 -4.41
CA PHE A 17 -5.38 -2.42 -4.94
C PHE A 17 -6.63 -2.99 -4.25
N TRP A 18 -6.60 -4.26 -3.85
CA TRP A 18 -7.64 -4.81 -2.96
C TRP A 18 -7.64 -4.09 -1.62
N ALA A 19 -6.48 -3.90 -1.01
CA ALA A 19 -6.36 -3.19 0.27
C ALA A 19 -6.88 -1.74 0.15
N LEU A 20 -6.56 -1.05 -0.94
CA LEU A 20 -7.11 0.28 -1.25
C LEU A 20 -8.65 0.23 -1.31
N GLY A 21 -9.22 -0.76 -1.98
CA GLY A 21 -10.68 -0.97 -2.05
C GLY A 21 -11.32 -1.14 -0.67
N VAL A 22 -10.67 -1.91 0.22
CA VAL A 22 -11.12 -2.10 1.62
C VAL A 22 -11.11 -0.77 2.38
N ILE A 23 -10.04 0.02 2.25
CA ILE A 23 -9.92 1.33 2.92
C ILE A 23 -11.01 2.28 2.44
N ILE A 24 -11.21 2.40 1.13
CA ILE A 24 -12.25 3.29 0.58
C ILE A 24 -13.63 2.83 1.03
N TYR A 25 -13.90 1.51 1.03
CA TYR A 25 -15.17 0.97 1.52
C TYR A 25 -15.40 1.31 3.00
N GLU A 26 -14.36 1.15 3.85
CA GLU A 26 -14.45 1.45 5.29
C GLU A 26 -14.68 2.94 5.53
N LEU A 27 -13.99 3.82 4.81
CA LEU A 27 -14.22 5.27 4.87
C LEU A 27 -15.62 5.66 4.41
N MET A 28 -16.16 4.96 3.40
CA MET A 28 -17.51 5.22 2.86
C MET A 28 -18.62 4.75 3.80
N ASN A 29 -18.46 3.57 4.41
CA ASN A 29 -19.53 2.88 5.12
C ASN A 29 -19.35 2.87 6.65
N GLY A 30 -18.22 3.36 7.18
CA GLY A 30 -17.89 3.33 8.61
C GLY A 30 -17.65 1.91 9.16
N LYS A 31 -17.57 0.91 8.29
CA LYS A 31 -17.32 -0.49 8.66
C LYS A 31 -16.56 -1.23 7.56
N ARG A 32 -15.84 -2.25 7.94
CA ARG A 32 -15.09 -3.09 6.98
C ARG A 32 -16.04 -3.92 6.10
N PRO A 33 -15.66 -4.16 4.84
CA PRO A 33 -16.46 -4.99 3.93
C PRO A 33 -16.52 -6.46 4.37
N TYR A 34 -15.46 -6.94 5.01
CA TYR A 34 -15.33 -8.31 5.50
C TYR A 34 -14.81 -8.29 6.94
N ASN A 35 -15.52 -9.00 7.81
CA ASN A 35 -15.19 -9.10 9.24
C ASN A 35 -14.94 -10.56 9.61
N GLY A 36 -14.18 -10.78 10.69
CA GLY A 36 -13.96 -12.07 11.31
C GLY A 36 -13.00 -11.88 12.48
N ILE A 37 -13.32 -12.43 13.64
CA ILE A 37 -12.47 -12.42 14.83
C ILE A 37 -11.28 -13.34 14.61
N HIS A 38 -11.52 -14.49 13.95
CA HIS A 38 -10.50 -15.48 13.64
C HIS A 38 -10.28 -15.57 12.12
N ARG A 39 -9.07 -15.99 11.74
CA ARG A 39 -8.69 -16.14 10.34
C ARG A 39 -9.65 -17.03 9.54
N LYS A 40 -10.19 -18.09 10.16
CA LYS A 40 -11.15 -18.98 9.52
C LYS A 40 -12.45 -18.24 9.20
N GLU A 41 -13.03 -17.57 10.19
CA GLU A 41 -14.27 -16.81 10.03
C GLU A 41 -14.12 -15.71 8.96
N TYR A 42 -13.01 -14.98 8.96
CA TYR A 42 -12.71 -14.01 7.91
C TYR A 42 -12.67 -14.65 6.52
N LYS A 43 -12.03 -15.83 6.41
CA LYS A 43 -11.93 -16.58 5.15
C LYS A 43 -13.30 -17.04 4.66
N ASP A 44 -14.13 -17.55 5.56
CA ASP A 44 -15.48 -18.03 5.24
C ASP A 44 -16.38 -16.85 4.82
N ASN A 45 -16.29 -15.72 5.52
CA ASN A 45 -17.01 -14.50 5.18
C ASN A 45 -16.55 -13.95 3.82
N LEU A 46 -15.24 -13.91 3.57
CA LEU A 46 -14.69 -13.49 2.28
C LEU A 46 -15.13 -14.42 1.14
N ALA A 47 -15.29 -15.71 1.39
CA ALA A 47 -15.71 -16.69 0.38
C ALA A 47 -17.21 -16.60 0.07
N SER A 48 -18.06 -16.41 1.10
CA SER A 48 -19.52 -16.43 0.98
C SER A 48 -20.13 -15.08 0.56
N ASN A 49 -19.51 -13.96 0.95
CA ASN A 49 -20.04 -12.64 0.69
C ASN A 49 -19.25 -11.92 -0.39
N GLU A 50 -19.92 -11.45 -1.43
CA GLU A 50 -19.35 -10.54 -2.41
C GLU A 50 -19.83 -9.12 -2.11
N VAL A 51 -18.88 -8.22 -1.96
CA VAL A 51 -19.20 -6.80 -1.80
C VAL A 51 -19.56 -6.23 -3.15
N GLN A 52 -20.80 -5.76 -3.26
CA GLN A 52 -21.28 -5.04 -4.43
C GLN A 52 -22.23 -3.93 -3.99
N ILE A 53 -21.77 -2.70 -4.12
CA ILE A 53 -22.58 -1.51 -3.83
C ILE A 53 -23.36 -1.20 -5.10
N LYS A 54 -24.71 -1.31 -5.05
CA LYS A 54 -25.56 -1.00 -6.19
C LYS A 54 -25.71 0.52 -6.34
N LYS A 55 -26.07 0.94 -7.55
CA LYS A 55 -26.32 2.35 -7.84
C LYS A 55 -27.44 2.88 -6.93
N GLY A 56 -27.16 3.95 -6.21
CA GLY A 56 -28.08 4.56 -5.24
C GLY A 56 -28.00 3.99 -3.83
N GLU A 57 -27.26 2.92 -3.58
CA GLU A 57 -27.04 2.36 -2.23
C GLU A 57 -25.84 2.98 -1.49
N GLN A 58 -25.04 3.79 -2.18
CA GLN A 58 -23.92 4.49 -1.55
C GLN A 58 -24.42 5.50 -0.50
N PRO A 59 -23.69 5.69 0.60
CA PRO A 59 -24.06 6.65 1.63
C PRO A 59 -24.12 8.09 1.10
N LYS A 60 -24.90 8.95 1.77
CA LYS A 60 -25.02 10.37 1.39
C LYS A 60 -23.65 11.05 1.33
N GLY A 61 -23.40 11.78 0.25
CA GLY A 61 -22.14 12.47 -0.01
C GLY A 61 -21.16 11.68 -0.88
N TRP A 62 -21.43 10.40 -1.17
CA TRP A 62 -20.63 9.59 -2.08
C TRP A 62 -21.32 9.45 -3.44
N SER A 63 -20.51 9.43 -4.51
CA SER A 63 -21.02 9.35 -5.89
C SER A 63 -21.19 7.90 -6.36
N ASN A 64 -21.91 7.70 -7.45
CA ASN A 64 -21.94 6.40 -8.11
C ASN A 64 -20.56 5.94 -8.58
N ASP A 65 -19.68 6.87 -8.98
CA ASP A 65 -18.32 6.56 -9.40
C ASP A 65 -17.45 6.07 -8.23
N SER A 66 -17.72 6.54 -7.00
CA SER A 66 -17.06 6.02 -5.80
C SER A 66 -17.50 4.60 -5.47
N ALA A 67 -18.76 4.26 -5.66
CA ALA A 67 -19.24 2.88 -5.52
C ALA A 67 -18.65 1.97 -6.60
N ASP A 68 -18.57 2.45 -7.83
CA ASP A 68 -18.02 1.70 -8.96
C ASP A 68 -16.53 1.38 -8.78
N ILE A 69 -15.71 2.35 -8.36
CA ILE A 69 -14.29 2.09 -8.11
C ILE A 69 -14.09 1.08 -6.97
N VAL A 70 -14.86 1.17 -5.89
CA VAL A 70 -14.80 0.21 -4.78
C VAL A 70 -15.14 -1.20 -5.26
N ASN A 71 -16.23 -1.36 -6.00
CA ASN A 71 -16.66 -2.66 -6.54
C ASN A 71 -15.57 -3.26 -7.44
N LYS A 72 -14.93 -2.44 -8.29
CA LYS A 72 -13.87 -2.87 -9.19
C LYS A 72 -12.57 -3.22 -8.46
N LEU A 73 -12.21 -2.50 -7.40
CA LEU A 73 -11.05 -2.80 -6.57
C LEU A 73 -11.27 -4.06 -5.71
N LEU A 74 -12.51 -4.30 -5.24
CA LEU A 74 -12.89 -5.48 -4.47
C LEU A 74 -13.28 -6.68 -5.35
N THR A 75 -12.91 -6.66 -6.63
CA THR A 75 -13.08 -7.81 -7.52
C THR A 75 -12.17 -8.96 -7.08
N ARG A 76 -12.75 -10.16 -6.83
CA ARG A 76 -12.02 -11.31 -6.31
C ARG A 76 -11.00 -11.90 -7.28
N LYS A 77 -11.32 -11.89 -8.58
CA LYS A 77 -10.41 -12.35 -9.63
C LYS A 77 -9.32 -11.31 -9.85
N GLU A 78 -8.08 -11.69 -9.60
CA GLU A 78 -6.91 -10.80 -9.68
C GLU A 78 -6.76 -10.17 -11.06
N ASP A 79 -6.95 -10.96 -12.11
CA ASP A 79 -6.83 -10.55 -13.52
C ASP A 79 -7.93 -9.57 -13.97
N LYS A 80 -9.05 -9.53 -13.23
CA LYS A 80 -10.19 -8.64 -13.49
C LYS A 80 -10.28 -7.46 -12.51
N ARG A 81 -9.47 -7.46 -11.47
CA ARG A 81 -9.43 -6.39 -10.49
C ARG A 81 -8.91 -5.12 -11.13
N LEU A 82 -9.50 -3.99 -10.81
CA LEU A 82 -9.00 -2.68 -11.27
C LEU A 82 -7.56 -2.47 -10.83
N GLY A 83 -6.69 -2.15 -11.76
CA GLY A 83 -5.24 -2.07 -11.57
C GLY A 83 -4.47 -3.31 -12.03
N ALA A 84 -5.15 -4.38 -12.47
CA ALA A 84 -4.49 -5.60 -12.96
C ALA A 84 -3.54 -5.31 -14.14
N LYS A 85 -3.84 -4.31 -14.96
CA LYS A 85 -2.99 -3.84 -16.06
C LYS A 85 -2.11 -2.65 -15.69
N GLY A 86 -2.07 -2.30 -14.41
CA GLY A 86 -1.24 -1.22 -13.87
C GLY A 86 -2.03 -0.06 -13.29
N ILE A 87 -1.32 0.81 -12.56
CA ILE A 87 -1.87 1.95 -11.82
C ILE A 87 -2.65 2.94 -12.70
N GLU A 88 -2.33 3.00 -13.98
CA GLU A 88 -2.99 3.92 -14.91
C GLU A 88 -4.48 3.57 -15.14
N GLU A 89 -4.90 2.31 -14.93
CA GLU A 89 -6.33 1.96 -14.95
C GLU A 89 -7.08 2.68 -13.82
N ILE A 90 -6.46 2.73 -12.63
CA ILE A 90 -7.04 3.40 -11.45
C ILE A 90 -7.11 4.90 -11.68
N LYS A 91 -6.01 5.51 -12.15
CA LYS A 91 -5.95 6.95 -12.39
C LYS A 91 -6.96 7.43 -13.45
N LYS A 92 -7.25 6.59 -14.44
CA LYS A 92 -8.22 6.90 -15.52
C LYS A 92 -9.67 6.63 -15.13
N HIS A 93 -9.94 6.08 -13.95
CA HIS A 93 -11.29 5.82 -13.48
C HIS A 93 -12.08 7.12 -13.33
N ASN A 94 -13.38 7.12 -13.66
CA ASN A 94 -14.23 8.31 -13.62
C ASN A 94 -14.23 9.04 -12.28
N TRP A 95 -14.07 8.31 -11.17
CA TRP A 95 -13.95 8.91 -9.84
C TRP A 95 -12.79 9.90 -9.74
N PHE A 96 -11.74 9.72 -10.55
CA PHE A 96 -10.57 10.60 -10.60
C PHE A 96 -10.55 11.54 -11.81
N LYS A 97 -11.67 11.69 -12.54
CA LYS A 97 -11.74 12.44 -13.80
C LYS A 97 -11.12 13.84 -13.75
N ASN A 98 -11.25 14.53 -12.63
CA ASN A 98 -10.75 15.90 -12.47
C ASN A 98 -9.62 15.98 -11.45
N PHE A 99 -8.96 14.86 -11.12
CA PHE A 99 -7.94 14.81 -10.11
C PHE A 99 -6.56 15.18 -10.69
N ASP A 100 -5.90 16.16 -10.09
CA ASP A 100 -4.59 16.62 -10.53
C ASP A 100 -3.46 15.73 -9.95
N TRP A 101 -3.19 14.62 -10.61
CA TRP A 101 -2.12 13.69 -10.24
C TRP A 101 -0.72 14.34 -10.27
N ILE A 102 -0.50 15.30 -11.16
CA ILE A 102 0.79 15.99 -11.29
C ILE A 102 0.98 16.94 -10.12
N GLY A 103 -0.07 17.67 -9.73
CA GLY A 103 -0.04 18.56 -8.57
C GLY A 103 0.22 17.80 -7.28
N VAL A 104 -0.42 16.63 -7.08
CA VAL A 104 -0.15 15.75 -5.92
C VAL A 104 1.30 15.26 -5.91
N LYS A 105 1.78 14.73 -7.04
CA LYS A 105 3.17 14.24 -7.16
C LYS A 105 4.20 15.32 -6.84
N ASN A 106 3.93 16.54 -7.22
CA ASN A 106 4.83 17.68 -7.03
C ASN A 106 4.55 18.46 -5.72
N ILE A 107 3.65 17.96 -4.87
CA ILE A 107 3.26 18.59 -3.59
C ILE A 107 2.77 20.05 -3.80
N LYS A 108 2.06 20.29 -4.91
CA LYS A 108 1.53 21.62 -5.27
C LYS A 108 0.07 21.81 -4.87
N ILE A 109 -0.59 20.74 -4.43
CA ILE A 109 -1.99 20.78 -3.99
C ILE A 109 -2.01 20.95 -2.47
N ASN A 110 -2.82 21.88 -1.98
CA ASN A 110 -3.08 22.00 -0.56
C ASN A 110 -3.79 20.75 -0.05
N ALA A 111 -3.29 20.17 1.03
CA ALA A 111 -3.97 19.06 1.67
C ALA A 111 -5.35 19.52 2.21
N PRO A 112 -6.43 18.76 1.98
CA PRO A 112 -7.75 19.11 2.51
C PRO A 112 -7.80 19.05 4.04
N PHE A 113 -6.87 18.32 4.65
CA PHE A 113 -6.68 18.26 6.10
C PHE A 113 -5.19 18.43 6.41
N ILE A 114 -4.89 19.39 7.27
CA ILE A 114 -3.53 19.65 7.78
C ILE A 114 -3.56 19.40 9.28
N PRO A 115 -2.84 18.38 9.79
CA PRO A 115 -2.76 18.11 11.23
C PRO A 115 -2.18 19.30 11.98
N VAL A 116 -2.71 19.59 13.17
CA VAL A 116 -2.14 20.60 14.06
C VAL A 116 -0.81 20.07 14.59
N LYS A 117 0.29 20.76 14.28
CA LYS A 117 1.65 20.31 14.62
C LYS A 117 1.95 20.20 16.12
N THR A 118 1.14 20.84 16.96
CA THR A 118 1.29 20.86 18.42
C THR A 118 0.54 19.73 19.12
N GLU A 119 -0.34 19.02 18.43
CA GLU A 119 -1.01 17.86 18.98
C GLU A 119 -0.22 16.59 18.63
N TYR A 120 0.36 15.98 19.65
CA TYR A 120 0.83 14.61 19.53
C TYR A 120 -0.42 13.76 19.32
N PHE A 121 -0.50 13.04 18.18
CA PHE A 121 -1.58 12.10 17.89
C PHE A 121 -1.64 10.92 18.88
N PHE A 122 -0.68 10.82 19.77
CA PHE A 122 -0.64 9.91 20.90
C PHE A 122 -0.74 10.75 22.17
N ASP A 123 -1.91 10.74 22.79
CA ASP A 123 -2.07 11.16 24.15
C ASP A 123 -1.19 10.24 25.03
N GLU A 124 -0.29 10.80 25.84
CA GLU A 124 0.55 10.01 26.76
C GLU A 124 -0.32 9.14 27.67
N SER A 125 -1.51 9.59 28.05
CA SER A 125 -2.50 8.80 28.78
C SER A 125 -2.94 7.54 28.04
N TYR A 126 -2.94 7.57 26.70
CA TYR A 126 -3.23 6.40 25.87
C TYR A 126 -2.08 5.39 25.89
N LEU A 127 -0.84 5.87 25.94
CA LEU A 127 0.34 5.01 26.10
C LEU A 127 0.38 4.36 27.49
N GLU A 128 -0.02 5.08 28.53
CA GLU A 128 -0.14 4.54 29.90
C GLU A 128 -1.27 3.51 30.01
N SER A 129 -2.39 3.71 29.29
CA SER A 129 -3.48 2.74 29.22
C SER A 129 -3.15 1.50 28.38
N PHE A 130 -2.14 1.56 27.52
CA PHE A 130 -1.64 0.43 26.76
C PHE A 130 -0.80 -0.47 27.69
N SER A 131 -1.47 -1.22 28.56
CA SER A 131 -0.79 -2.27 29.33
C SER A 131 -0.27 -3.31 28.33
N ILE A 132 1.00 -3.14 27.92
CA ILE A 132 1.71 -4.16 27.13
C ILE A 132 1.61 -5.45 27.90
N SER A 133 0.86 -6.43 27.38
CA SER A 133 0.69 -7.71 28.04
C SER A 133 2.06 -8.32 28.35
N THR A 134 2.19 -9.03 29.47
CA THR A 134 3.43 -9.71 29.86
C THR A 134 3.99 -10.54 28.69
N LYS A 135 3.10 -11.23 27.97
CA LYS A 135 3.45 -12.02 26.79
C LYS A 135 4.08 -11.15 25.69
N LEU A 136 3.55 -9.96 25.41
CA LEU A 136 4.11 -9.08 24.40
C LEU A 136 5.49 -8.54 24.82
N LYS A 137 5.71 -8.28 26.11
CA LYS A 137 7.04 -7.90 26.64
C LYS A 137 8.05 -9.03 26.46
N GLU A 138 7.66 -10.27 26.74
CA GLU A 138 8.48 -11.46 26.54
C GLU A 138 8.82 -11.64 25.06
N ASP A 139 7.84 -11.52 24.15
CA ASP A 139 8.04 -11.61 22.72
C ASP A 139 8.99 -10.51 22.19
N ILE A 140 8.84 -9.28 22.64
CA ILE A 140 9.74 -8.16 22.27
C ILE A 140 11.16 -8.46 22.75
N THR A 141 11.32 -8.96 23.99
CA THR A 141 12.63 -9.29 24.55
C THR A 141 13.30 -10.42 23.76
N LEU A 142 12.54 -11.46 23.43
CA LEU A 142 13.02 -12.59 22.63
C LEU A 142 13.44 -12.14 21.22
N GLN A 143 12.64 -11.31 20.57
CA GLN A 143 12.96 -10.78 19.24
C GLN A 143 14.20 -9.87 19.29
N ALA A 144 14.35 -9.04 20.31
CA ALA A 144 15.55 -8.23 20.51
C ALA A 144 16.82 -9.08 20.69
N GLN A 145 16.72 -10.19 21.42
CA GLN A 145 17.82 -11.15 21.57
C GLN A 145 18.15 -11.83 20.23
N ASN A 146 17.15 -12.28 19.49
CA ASN A 146 17.32 -12.87 18.16
C ASN A 146 18.01 -11.92 17.20
N LEU A 147 17.62 -10.64 17.18
CA LEU A 147 18.24 -9.61 16.34
C LEU A 147 19.70 -9.34 16.71
N ARG A 148 20.11 -9.54 17.98
CA ARG A 148 21.51 -9.41 18.42
C ARG A 148 22.36 -10.63 18.07
N ASN A 149 21.76 -11.74 17.65
CA ASN A 149 22.48 -12.97 17.32
C ASN A 149 23.33 -12.73 16.04
N PRO A 150 24.67 -12.95 16.11
CA PRO A 150 25.54 -12.73 14.95
C PRO A 150 25.18 -13.56 13.71
N ASN A 151 24.61 -14.75 13.91
CA ASN A 151 24.16 -15.60 12.78
C ASN A 151 22.91 -15.04 12.12
N VAL A 152 22.00 -14.46 12.87
CA VAL A 152 20.83 -13.74 12.33
C VAL A 152 21.29 -12.48 11.61
N GLN A 153 22.24 -11.72 12.18
CA GLN A 153 22.78 -10.52 11.54
C GLN A 153 23.49 -10.83 10.21
N LYS A 154 24.07 -12.00 10.05
CA LYS A 154 24.67 -12.42 8.77
C LYS A 154 23.64 -12.54 7.65
N LEU A 155 22.39 -12.88 7.95
CA LEU A 155 21.29 -12.96 6.97
C LEU A 155 20.96 -11.60 6.38
N PHE A 156 21.20 -10.51 7.11
CA PHE A 156 20.95 -9.13 6.70
C PHE A 156 22.20 -8.44 6.11
N ARG A 157 23.32 -9.14 5.93
CA ARG A 157 24.58 -8.53 5.51
C ARG A 157 24.48 -7.75 4.17
N ASN A 158 23.61 -8.15 3.27
CA ASN A 158 23.35 -7.49 1.98
C ASN A 158 22.07 -6.66 1.98
N PHE A 159 21.39 -6.56 3.13
CA PHE A 159 20.17 -5.79 3.29
C PHE A 159 20.53 -4.40 3.83
N TYR A 160 21.22 -3.64 2.99
CA TYR A 160 21.65 -2.30 3.33
C TYR A 160 21.22 -1.34 2.22
N PHE A 161 20.40 -0.36 2.58
CA PHE A 161 20.02 0.73 1.70
C PHE A 161 20.72 2.00 2.18
N ASP A 162 21.57 2.55 1.31
CA ASP A 162 22.22 3.85 1.50
C ASP A 162 21.86 4.72 0.29
N LYS A 163 21.02 5.72 0.55
CA LYS A 163 20.50 6.61 -0.50
C LYS A 163 21.64 7.32 -1.24
N ASP A 164 22.66 7.74 -0.54
CA ASP A 164 23.77 8.49 -1.12
C ASP A 164 24.62 7.58 -2.02
N LYS A 165 24.84 6.33 -1.62
CA LYS A 165 25.54 5.34 -2.44
C LYS A 165 24.73 4.91 -3.66
N GLU A 166 23.39 4.82 -3.54
CA GLU A 166 22.54 4.51 -4.69
C GLU A 166 22.56 5.64 -5.72
N GLU A 167 22.55 6.89 -5.26
CA GLU A 167 22.62 8.06 -6.13
C GLU A 167 24.00 8.17 -6.81
N GLU A 168 25.06 7.89 -6.07
CA GLU A 168 26.42 7.81 -6.62
C GLU A 168 26.55 6.70 -7.68
N LEU A 169 25.95 5.52 -7.42
CA LEU A 169 25.94 4.40 -8.37
C LEU A 169 25.14 4.76 -9.64
N ARG A 170 23.99 5.38 -9.51
CA ARG A 170 23.19 5.87 -10.65
C ARG A 170 23.94 6.88 -11.48
N ASN A 171 24.65 7.81 -10.85
CA ASN A 171 25.48 8.80 -11.54
C ASN A 171 26.63 8.15 -12.29
N LYS A 172 27.30 7.14 -11.72
CA LYS A 172 28.35 6.35 -12.41
C LYS A 172 27.81 5.59 -13.62
N ILE A 173 26.62 5.00 -13.52
CA ILE A 173 25.97 4.29 -14.64
C ILE A 173 25.60 5.28 -15.76
N ASN A 174 25.06 6.43 -15.43
CA ASN A 174 24.66 7.44 -16.40
C ASN A 174 25.88 8.03 -17.13
N THR A 175 26.99 8.29 -16.43
CA THR A 175 28.24 8.76 -17.03
C THR A 175 28.90 7.71 -17.92
N ALA A 176 28.86 6.43 -17.54
CA ALA A 176 29.33 5.35 -18.37
C ALA A 176 28.51 5.17 -19.67
N SER A 177 27.18 5.28 -19.56
CA SER A 177 26.27 5.20 -20.72
C SER A 177 26.46 6.36 -21.70
N THR A 178 26.74 7.57 -21.20
CA THR A 178 27.05 8.74 -22.06
C THR A 178 28.42 8.61 -22.74
N ALA A 179 29.39 8.00 -22.09
CA ALA A 179 30.72 7.76 -22.66
C ALA A 179 30.65 6.72 -23.80
N ILE A 180 29.86 5.66 -23.67
CA ILE A 180 29.66 4.64 -24.71
C ILE A 180 28.97 5.23 -25.94
N ASN A 181 27.94 6.07 -25.72
CA ASN A 181 27.17 6.72 -26.82
C ASN A 181 27.97 7.86 -27.50
N GLY A 182 28.97 8.44 -26.83
CA GLY A 182 29.87 9.47 -27.37
C GLY A 182 30.96 8.92 -28.26
N SER A 183 31.37 7.65 -28.06
CA SER A 183 32.43 7.04 -28.86
C SER A 183 31.96 6.46 -30.21
N SER A 184 30.65 6.28 -30.37
CA SER A 184 30.06 5.75 -31.63
C SER A 184 29.89 6.80 -32.73
N LYS A 185 30.26 8.08 -32.50
CA LYS A 185 30.15 9.16 -33.49
C LYS A 185 31.50 9.61 -34.13
N LYS A 186 32.57 8.91 -33.87
CA LYS A 186 33.87 9.18 -34.55
C LYS A 186 34.32 7.97 -35.36
N GLY A 187 33.87 7.94 -36.59
CA GLY A 187 34.42 7.00 -37.58
C GLY A 187 33.51 6.82 -38.77
N TYR A 188 33.56 7.81 -39.68
CA TYR A 188 33.50 7.62 -41.14
C TYR A 188 33.59 9.03 -41.77
N ILE A 189 34.82 9.38 -42.13
CA ILE A 189 35.17 10.24 -43.27
C ILE A 189 36.00 9.41 -44.22
#